data_4dade4876eba438a90a3e3e256250d93
#
_entry.id   4dade4876eba438a90a3e3e256250d93
#
_cell.length_a   1.000
_cell.length_b   1.000
_cell.length_c   1.000
_cell.angle_alpha   90.00
_cell.angle_beta   90.00
_cell.angle_gamma   90.00
#
_symmetry.space_group_name_H-M   'P 1'
#
loop_
_entity.id
_entity.type
_entity.pdbx_description
1 polymer ?
#
loop_
_entity_poly.entity_id
_entity_poly.type
_entity_poly.pdbx_seq_one_letter_code
_entity_poly.pdbx_strand_id
1 'polypeptide(L)'
;LVKTSGKIVFADGRYTYTHVPLDPSVVRKRPNPPNITLPAMVVIDSKEFHESIKAMSVIGDKVRFTAKGVGLLILDSEGDTDRLVKELQGKDGSKNSAEGGTGTVASLFSLDYMRDIAKVMKEAGTINVYVGHEHPIRFDFDLDGMECSFMLAPRIEQEEAA
;
A
#
# COMPACT_ATOMS: atom_id res chain seq x y z
N LEU A 1 -18.57 -23.67 17.38
CA LEU A 1 -17.60 -24.20 16.38
C LEU A 1 -17.46 -25.69 16.60
N VAL A 2 -17.84 -26.51 15.62
CA VAL A 2 -17.67 -27.98 15.69
C VAL A 2 -16.77 -28.42 14.53
N LYS A 3 -15.76 -29.26 14.85
CA LYS A 3 -14.86 -29.84 13.86
C LYS A 3 -15.25 -31.28 13.63
N THR A 4 -15.77 -31.61 12.45
CA THR A 4 -16.23 -32.96 12.11
C THR A 4 -15.70 -33.38 10.74
N SER A 5 -14.98 -34.50 10.68
CA SER A 5 -14.50 -35.13 9.42
C SER A 5 -13.81 -34.16 8.45
N GLY A 6 -12.87 -33.34 8.93
CA GLY A 6 -12.13 -32.37 8.08
C GLY A 6 -12.93 -31.13 7.67
N LYS A 7 -14.16 -30.97 8.17
CA LYS A 7 -14.99 -29.78 7.95
C LYS A 7 -15.05 -28.93 9.20
N ILE A 8 -15.15 -27.61 9.00
CA ILE A 8 -15.38 -26.64 10.08
C ILE A 8 -16.82 -26.17 9.95
N VAL A 9 -17.61 -26.34 10.99
CA VAL A 9 -19.03 -25.92 11.02
C VAL A 9 -19.18 -24.76 12.00
N PHE A 10 -19.74 -23.68 11.50
CA PHE A 10 -20.14 -22.52 12.28
C PHE A 10 -21.66 -22.51 12.36
N ALA A 11 -22.24 -22.52 13.54
CA ALA A 11 -23.68 -22.39 13.73
C ALA A 11 -23.96 -21.17 14.60
N ASP A 12 -24.89 -20.34 14.17
CA ASP A 12 -25.40 -19.17 14.88
C ASP A 12 -26.92 -19.05 14.64
N GLY A 13 -27.71 -19.37 15.65
CA GLY A 13 -29.15 -19.35 15.59
C GLY A 13 -29.72 -20.21 14.45
N ARG A 14 -30.19 -19.56 13.38
CA ARG A 14 -30.79 -20.21 12.21
C ARG A 14 -29.81 -20.51 11.08
N TYR A 15 -28.56 -20.05 11.20
CA TYR A 15 -27.55 -20.22 10.14
C TYR A 15 -26.57 -21.30 10.51
N THR A 16 -26.29 -22.17 9.56
CA THR A 16 -25.19 -23.15 9.65
C THR A 16 -24.31 -22.99 8.42
N TYR A 17 -23.07 -22.57 8.65
CA TYR A 17 -22.05 -22.45 7.60
C TYR A 17 -21.02 -23.58 7.74
N THR A 18 -20.84 -24.33 6.66
CA THR A 18 -19.87 -25.43 6.61
C THR A 18 -18.72 -25.06 5.67
N HIS A 19 -17.52 -25.01 6.19
CA HIS A 19 -16.30 -24.75 5.46
C HIS A 19 -15.46 -26.02 5.35
N VAL A 20 -15.00 -26.32 4.15
CA VAL A 20 -14.05 -27.42 3.89
C VAL A 20 -12.69 -26.75 3.68
N PRO A 21 -11.72 -26.84 4.65
CA PRO A 21 -10.39 -26.30 4.48
C PRO A 21 -9.68 -26.98 3.32
N LEU A 22 -8.83 -26.22 2.62
CA LEU A 22 -7.93 -26.79 1.63
C LEU A 22 -6.89 -27.68 2.32
N ASP A 23 -6.47 -28.74 1.63
CA ASP A 23 -5.34 -29.53 2.06
C ASP A 23 -4.09 -28.64 2.12
N PRO A 24 -3.35 -28.61 3.25
CA PRO A 24 -2.13 -27.83 3.36
C PRO A 24 -1.10 -28.08 2.26
N SER A 25 -1.10 -29.28 1.67
CA SER A 25 -0.18 -29.65 0.58
C SER A 25 -0.46 -28.93 -0.74
N VAL A 26 -1.71 -28.47 -0.97
CA VAL A 26 -2.09 -27.71 -2.18
C VAL A 26 -1.99 -26.20 -1.99
N VAL A 27 -1.76 -25.73 -0.76
CA VAL A 27 -1.56 -24.32 -0.46
C VAL A 27 -0.17 -23.91 -0.92
N ARG A 28 -0.10 -22.94 -1.84
CA ARG A 28 1.18 -22.42 -2.29
C ARG A 28 1.94 -21.83 -1.10
N LYS A 29 3.23 -22.15 -1.01
CA LYS A 29 4.11 -21.50 -0.03
C LYS A 29 4.07 -20.00 -0.24
N ARG A 30 3.94 -19.25 0.86
CA ARG A 30 4.03 -17.79 0.80
C ARG A 30 5.38 -17.40 0.21
N PRO A 31 5.43 -16.57 -0.85
CA PRO A 31 6.71 -16.06 -1.34
C PRO A 31 7.36 -15.21 -0.25
N ASN A 32 8.68 -15.30 -0.13
CA ASN A 32 9.41 -14.39 0.73
C ASN A 32 9.33 -12.98 0.12
N PRO A 33 9.02 -11.95 0.92
CA PRO A 33 9.08 -10.59 0.44
C PRO A 33 10.51 -10.26 -0.03
N PRO A 34 10.68 -9.49 -1.10
CA PRO A 34 12.01 -9.11 -1.57
C PRO A 34 12.71 -8.28 -0.49
N ASN A 35 13.99 -8.57 -0.25
CA ASN A 35 14.82 -7.78 0.65
C ASN A 35 15.33 -6.53 -0.08
N ILE A 36 14.51 -5.47 -0.07
CA ILE A 36 14.81 -4.20 -0.74
C ILE A 36 14.97 -3.11 0.31
N THR A 37 16.07 -2.38 0.24
CA THR A 37 16.28 -1.18 1.05
C THR A 37 15.65 0.02 0.35
N LEU A 38 14.64 0.63 0.99
CA LEU A 38 13.96 1.81 0.49
C LEU A 38 14.48 3.04 1.24
N PRO A 39 15.07 4.04 0.55
CA PRO A 39 15.79 5.12 1.20
C PRO A 39 14.89 6.13 1.90
N ALA A 40 13.65 6.30 1.47
CA ALA A 40 12.70 7.24 2.07
C ALA A 40 11.59 6.50 2.82
N MET A 41 11.31 6.97 4.04
CA MET A 41 10.16 6.56 4.85
C MET A 41 9.42 7.81 5.32
N VAL A 42 8.14 7.92 5.00
CA VAL A 42 7.29 9.03 5.41
C VAL A 42 6.13 8.48 6.27
N VAL A 43 6.01 9.03 7.47
CA VAL A 43 4.92 8.68 8.40
C VAL A 43 3.76 9.63 8.15
N ILE A 44 2.61 9.13 7.72
CA ILE A 44 1.44 9.94 7.35
C ILE A 44 0.16 9.47 8.02
N ASP A 45 -0.85 10.33 8.02
CA ASP A 45 -2.19 10.01 8.49
C ASP A 45 -2.89 9.05 7.52
N SER A 46 -3.47 7.97 8.03
CA SER A 46 -4.09 6.93 7.22
C SER A 46 -5.38 7.39 6.53
N LYS A 47 -6.17 8.25 7.19
CA LYS A 47 -7.42 8.78 6.63
C LYS A 47 -7.12 9.79 5.54
N GLU A 48 -6.16 10.71 5.79
CA GLU A 48 -5.72 11.67 4.78
C GLU A 48 -5.16 10.96 3.54
N PHE A 49 -4.37 9.90 3.74
CA PHE A 49 -3.89 9.07 2.64
C PHE A 49 -5.04 8.43 1.86
N HIS A 50 -5.98 7.78 2.55
CA HIS A 50 -7.14 7.14 1.92
C HIS A 50 -7.96 8.13 1.08
N GLU A 51 -8.29 9.31 1.62
CA GLU A 51 -9.03 10.34 0.89
C GLU A 51 -8.27 10.87 -0.32
N SER A 52 -6.94 10.99 -0.20
CA SER A 52 -6.08 11.40 -1.32
C SER A 52 -6.11 10.37 -2.47
N ILE A 53 -5.95 9.09 -2.16
CA ILE A 53 -6.02 8.01 -3.17
C ILE A 53 -7.41 7.93 -3.80
N LYS A 54 -8.47 8.10 -3.00
CA LYS A 54 -9.84 8.14 -3.51
C LYS A 54 -10.06 9.29 -4.51
N ALA A 55 -9.57 10.49 -4.19
CA ALA A 55 -9.66 11.64 -5.08
C ALA A 55 -8.87 11.41 -6.40
N MET A 56 -7.66 10.86 -6.31
CA MET A 56 -6.82 10.57 -7.48
C MET A 56 -7.42 9.50 -8.39
N SER A 57 -8.15 8.53 -7.83
CA SER A 57 -8.82 7.49 -8.60
C SER A 57 -9.95 8.00 -9.51
N VAL A 58 -10.38 9.25 -9.35
CA VAL A 58 -11.34 9.91 -10.25
C VAL A 58 -10.63 10.53 -11.45
N ILE A 59 -9.33 10.85 -11.31
CA ILE A 59 -8.55 11.55 -12.32
C ILE A 59 -7.92 10.56 -13.32
N GLY A 60 -7.29 9.50 -12.82
CA GLY A 60 -6.54 8.59 -13.67
C GLY A 60 -6.49 7.15 -13.14
N ASP A 61 -5.71 6.31 -13.81
CA ASP A 61 -5.49 4.90 -13.46
C ASP A 61 -4.14 4.66 -12.75
N LYS A 62 -3.32 5.70 -12.65
CA LYS A 62 -1.96 5.66 -12.07
C LYS A 62 -1.69 6.85 -11.17
N VAL A 63 -0.80 6.65 -10.21
CA VAL A 63 -0.33 7.67 -9.28
C VAL A 63 1.17 7.57 -9.10
N ARG A 64 1.86 8.69 -9.20
CA ARG A 64 3.28 8.83 -8.90
C ARG A 64 3.45 9.24 -7.45
N PHE A 65 4.23 8.48 -6.71
CA PHE A 65 4.65 8.79 -5.35
C PHE A 65 6.05 9.38 -5.41
N THR A 66 6.21 10.58 -4.90
CA THR A 66 7.51 11.26 -4.80
C THR A 66 7.78 11.61 -3.34
N ALA A 67 8.81 11.01 -2.77
CA ALA A 67 9.33 11.43 -1.46
C ALA A 67 10.48 12.41 -1.67
N LYS A 68 10.36 13.60 -1.07
CA LYS A 68 11.32 14.70 -1.21
C LYS A 68 11.79 15.19 0.17
N GLY A 69 13.10 15.24 0.36
CA GLY A 69 13.66 15.59 1.66
C GLY A 69 13.12 14.71 2.78
N VAL A 70 13.14 15.19 4.00
CA VAL A 70 12.61 14.46 5.15
C VAL A 70 11.14 14.86 5.37
N GLY A 71 10.23 13.91 5.15
CA GLY A 71 8.83 14.04 5.54
C GLY A 71 7.88 14.67 4.52
N LEU A 72 8.28 14.93 3.27
CA LEU A 72 7.34 15.36 2.25
C LEU A 72 7.05 14.20 1.28
N LEU A 73 5.78 13.81 1.19
CA LEU A 73 5.29 12.85 0.21
C LEU A 73 4.32 13.55 -0.75
N ILE A 74 4.66 13.55 -2.02
CA ILE A 74 3.86 14.13 -3.09
C ILE A 74 3.20 12.99 -3.86
N LEU A 75 1.89 13.07 -4.01
CA LEU A 75 1.08 12.19 -4.85
C LEU A 75 0.66 12.98 -6.08
N ASP A 76 0.84 12.39 -7.26
CA ASP A 76 0.56 13.04 -8.54
C ASP A 76 -0.15 12.04 -9.46
N SER A 77 -1.36 12.36 -9.88
CA SER A 77 -2.15 11.56 -10.81
C SER A 77 -2.57 12.43 -11.98
N GLU A 78 -2.35 11.93 -13.19
CA GLU A 78 -2.67 12.58 -14.44
C GLU A 78 -3.58 11.68 -15.27
N GLY A 79 -4.70 12.24 -15.71
CA GLY A 79 -5.64 11.65 -16.66
C GLY A 79 -5.51 12.31 -18.03
N ASP A 80 -6.50 12.08 -18.90
CA ASP A 80 -6.47 12.62 -20.26
C ASP A 80 -6.60 14.14 -20.31
N THR A 81 -7.36 14.74 -19.39
CA THR A 81 -7.65 16.19 -19.39
C THR A 81 -7.32 16.85 -18.06
N ASP A 82 -7.20 16.07 -17.00
CA ASP A 82 -7.11 16.56 -15.63
C ASP A 82 -5.84 16.04 -14.94
N ARG A 83 -5.34 16.80 -13.98
CA ARG A 83 -4.21 16.42 -13.12
C ARG A 83 -4.51 16.83 -11.69
N LEU A 84 -4.20 15.95 -10.76
CA LEU A 84 -4.31 16.21 -9.32
C LEU A 84 -2.97 15.96 -8.65
N VAL A 85 -2.48 16.96 -7.94
CA VAL A 85 -1.29 16.87 -7.11
C VAL A 85 -1.69 17.11 -5.65
N LYS A 86 -1.27 16.23 -4.77
CA LYS A 86 -1.48 16.33 -3.32
C LYS A 86 -0.15 16.20 -2.58
N GLU A 87 0.14 17.16 -1.72
CA GLU A 87 1.27 17.11 -0.80
C GLU A 87 0.79 16.62 0.57
N LEU A 88 1.45 15.59 1.10
CA LEU A 88 1.23 15.03 2.41
C LEU A 88 2.46 15.32 3.27
N GLN A 89 2.23 16.04 4.39
CA GLN A 89 3.28 16.33 5.35
C GLN A 89 3.48 15.12 6.27
N GLY A 90 4.71 14.65 6.32
CA GLY A 90 5.11 13.57 7.21
C GLY A 90 5.11 14.02 8.66
N LYS A 91 4.71 13.12 9.54
CA LYS A 91 4.79 13.26 10.99
C LYS A 91 6.20 12.94 11.49
N ASP A 92 6.42 13.15 12.79
CA ASP A 92 7.65 12.76 13.46
C ASP A 92 8.00 11.29 13.21
N GLY A 93 9.28 11.01 13.03
CA GLY A 93 9.77 9.69 12.67
C GLY A 93 10.03 9.47 11.19
N SER A 94 9.58 10.41 10.30
CA SER A 94 9.91 10.35 8.87
C SER A 94 11.43 10.45 8.63
N LYS A 95 11.95 9.70 7.65
CA LYS A 95 13.37 9.58 7.32
C LYS A 95 13.59 9.57 5.82
N ASN A 96 14.70 10.13 5.38
CA ASN A 96 15.16 9.99 4.00
C ASN A 96 16.69 9.90 4.00
N SER A 97 17.24 8.81 3.47
CA SER A 97 18.68 8.60 3.34
C SER A 97 19.19 8.82 1.90
N ALA A 98 18.30 9.13 0.96
CA ALA A 98 18.69 9.48 -0.40
C ALA A 98 19.48 10.80 -0.37
N GLU A 99 20.64 10.83 -1.01
CA GLU A 99 21.52 12.00 -1.11
C GLU A 99 21.73 12.74 0.24
N GLY A 100 21.94 11.98 1.33
CA GLY A 100 22.16 12.56 2.65
C GLY A 100 20.93 13.21 3.29
N GLY A 101 19.72 12.83 2.87
CA GLY A 101 18.44 13.30 3.44
C GLY A 101 17.75 14.39 2.64
N THR A 102 18.39 14.92 1.59
CA THR A 102 17.80 15.97 0.71
C THR A 102 17.29 15.44 -0.62
N GLY A 103 17.61 14.18 -0.94
CA GLY A 103 17.28 13.56 -2.22
C GLY A 103 15.80 13.36 -2.46
N THR A 104 15.50 13.17 -3.73
CA THR A 104 14.13 12.89 -4.22
C THR A 104 14.10 11.48 -4.81
N VAL A 105 13.13 10.68 -4.41
CA VAL A 105 12.86 9.36 -4.97
C VAL A 105 11.42 9.26 -5.43
N ALA A 106 11.19 8.62 -6.57
CA ALA A 106 9.85 8.52 -7.13
C ALA A 106 9.60 7.15 -7.76
N SER A 107 8.36 6.71 -7.70
CA SER A 107 7.85 5.52 -8.38
C SER A 107 6.38 5.68 -8.75
N LEU A 108 5.97 4.97 -9.81
CA LEU A 108 4.62 5.01 -10.36
C LEU A 108 3.85 3.73 -9.98
N PHE A 109 2.57 3.85 -9.63
CA PHE A 109 1.76 2.71 -9.20
C PHE A 109 0.36 2.74 -9.81
N SER A 110 -0.27 1.57 -9.90
CA SER A 110 -1.68 1.44 -10.30
C SER A 110 -2.60 1.93 -9.19
N LEU A 111 -3.54 2.81 -9.51
CA LEU A 111 -4.55 3.32 -8.59
C LEU A 111 -5.57 2.24 -8.19
N ASP A 112 -5.84 1.25 -9.06
CA ASP A 112 -6.76 0.16 -8.71
C ASP A 112 -6.27 -0.64 -7.49
N TYR A 113 -5.01 -1.07 -7.51
CA TYR A 113 -4.41 -1.76 -6.35
C TYR A 113 -4.24 -0.83 -5.16
N MET A 114 -3.82 0.41 -5.41
CA MET A 114 -3.58 1.39 -4.34
C MET A 114 -4.86 1.72 -3.58
N ARG A 115 -5.99 1.82 -4.28
CA ARG A 115 -7.31 2.06 -3.69
C ARG A 115 -7.74 0.94 -2.74
N ASP A 116 -7.50 -0.31 -3.12
CA ASP A 116 -7.86 -1.45 -2.28
C ASP A 116 -6.96 -1.54 -1.03
N ILE A 117 -5.67 -1.27 -1.17
CA ILE A 117 -4.73 -1.18 -0.06
C ILE A 117 -5.12 -0.03 0.88
N ALA A 118 -5.41 1.15 0.34
CA ALA A 118 -5.78 2.33 1.12
C ALA A 118 -7.07 2.14 1.95
N LYS A 119 -8.03 1.36 1.45
CA LYS A 119 -9.24 1.00 2.20
C LYS A 119 -8.93 0.20 3.47
N VAL A 120 -7.99 -0.75 3.38
CA VAL A 120 -7.58 -1.56 4.54
C VAL A 120 -6.87 -0.70 5.57
N MET A 121 -6.01 0.22 5.11
CA MET A 121 -5.19 1.06 5.99
C MET A 121 -5.97 2.19 6.68
N LYS A 122 -7.18 2.53 6.22
CA LYS A 122 -7.93 3.71 6.66
C LYS A 122 -8.06 3.86 8.18
N GLU A 123 -8.23 2.76 8.90
CA GLU A 123 -8.45 2.76 10.35
C GLU A 123 -7.15 2.62 11.18
N ALA A 124 -6.00 2.56 10.53
CA ALA A 124 -4.71 2.35 11.19
C ALA A 124 -4.18 3.57 11.99
N GLY A 125 -4.81 4.75 11.84
CA GLY A 125 -4.37 6.00 12.46
C GLY A 125 -3.15 6.60 11.76
N THR A 126 -2.02 5.89 11.73
CA THR A 126 -0.81 6.28 10.98
C THR A 126 -0.27 5.12 10.17
N ILE A 127 0.37 5.44 9.05
CA ILE A 127 1.05 4.48 8.19
C ILE A 127 2.47 4.95 7.88
N ASN A 128 3.41 4.01 7.82
CA ASN A 128 4.76 4.25 7.36
C ASN A 128 4.83 3.90 5.88
N VAL A 129 5.11 4.87 5.04
CA VAL A 129 5.22 4.72 3.57
C VAL A 129 6.69 4.73 3.19
N TYR A 130 7.17 3.62 2.65
CA TYR A 130 8.55 3.49 2.18
C TYR A 130 8.60 3.59 0.67
N VAL A 131 9.41 4.51 0.16
CA VAL A 131 9.53 4.82 -1.26
C VAL A 131 10.99 4.72 -1.70
N GLY A 132 11.21 4.14 -2.86
CA GLY A 132 12.49 4.14 -3.58
C GLY A 132 12.29 4.63 -5.01
N HIS A 133 13.38 4.81 -5.75
CA HIS A 133 13.32 5.19 -7.16
C HIS A 133 13.09 3.93 -8.01
N GLU A 134 11.96 3.89 -8.73
CA GLU A 134 11.53 2.73 -9.54
C GLU A 134 11.48 1.40 -8.78
N HIS A 135 11.25 1.47 -7.47
CA HIS A 135 11.18 0.31 -6.58
C HIS A 135 9.74 0.06 -6.12
N PRO A 136 9.44 -1.16 -5.64
CA PRO A 136 8.19 -1.42 -4.94
C PRO A 136 8.00 -0.45 -3.77
N ILE A 137 6.76 0.01 -3.58
CA ILE A 137 6.37 0.75 -2.37
C ILE A 137 6.01 -0.23 -1.27
N ARG A 138 6.36 0.10 -0.02
CA ARG A 138 5.97 -0.67 1.15
C ARG A 138 5.20 0.22 2.13
N PHE A 139 4.15 -0.34 2.69
CA PHE A 139 3.34 0.26 3.75
C PHE A 139 3.41 -0.63 4.98
N ASP A 140 3.84 -0.07 6.11
CA ASP A 140 3.78 -0.74 7.39
C ASP A 140 2.83 0.03 8.32
N PHE A 141 1.94 -0.66 9.00
CA PHE A 141 0.95 -0.07 9.90
C PHE A 141 0.48 -1.09 10.94
N ASP A 142 -0.10 -0.59 12.02
CA ASP A 142 -0.80 -1.41 13.02
C ASP A 142 -2.31 -1.31 12.81
N LEU A 143 -2.98 -2.43 12.90
CA LEU A 143 -4.43 -2.50 12.89
C LEU A 143 -4.88 -3.38 14.05
N ASP A 144 -5.44 -2.75 15.09
CA ASP A 144 -5.94 -3.43 16.30
C ASP A 144 -4.90 -4.36 16.96
N GLY A 145 -3.64 -3.91 17.04
CA GLY A 145 -2.52 -4.67 17.62
C GLY A 145 -1.92 -5.72 16.68
N MET A 146 -2.31 -5.70 15.41
CA MET A 146 -1.74 -6.57 14.37
C MET A 146 -0.81 -5.76 13.47
N GLU A 147 0.48 -6.12 13.47
CA GLU A 147 1.44 -5.54 12.54
C GLU A 147 1.17 -6.02 11.11
N CYS A 148 0.88 -5.08 10.22
CA CYS A 148 0.58 -5.33 8.83
C CYS A 148 1.66 -4.71 7.93
N SER A 149 2.02 -5.41 6.86
CA SER A 149 2.92 -4.92 5.82
C SER A 149 2.36 -5.25 4.45
N PHE A 150 2.21 -4.23 3.59
CA PHE A 150 1.87 -4.39 2.18
C PHE A 150 3.00 -3.93 1.28
N MET A 151 3.18 -4.62 0.17
CA MET A 151 4.15 -4.28 -0.86
C MET A 151 3.47 -4.29 -2.22
N LEU A 152 3.68 -3.23 -3.01
CA LEU A 152 3.14 -3.11 -4.36
C LEU A 152 4.29 -2.83 -5.33
N ALA A 153 4.33 -3.61 -6.42
CA ALA A 153 5.30 -3.40 -7.49
C ALA A 153 5.01 -2.09 -8.26
N PRO A 154 6.04 -1.38 -8.72
CA PRO A 154 5.86 -0.21 -9.55
C PRO A 154 5.34 -0.58 -10.94
N ARG A 155 4.64 0.37 -11.58
CA ARG A 155 4.44 0.34 -13.04
C ARG A 155 5.71 0.84 -13.72
N ILE A 156 6.17 0.12 -14.72
CA ILE A 156 7.26 0.56 -15.58
C ILE A 156 6.60 1.31 -16.75
N GLU A 157 6.88 2.61 -16.88
CA GLU A 157 6.55 3.33 -18.11
C GLU A 157 7.53 2.85 -19.17
N GLN A 158 7.05 2.17 -20.21
CA GLN A 158 7.83 2.00 -21.42
C GLN A 158 7.92 3.38 -22.05
N GLU A 159 9.12 3.96 -22.12
CA GLU A 159 9.35 5.08 -23.00
C GLU A 159 8.98 4.60 -24.42
N GLU A 160 7.89 5.11 -24.97
CA GLU A 160 7.64 4.98 -26.39
C GLU A 160 8.83 5.66 -27.08
N ALA A 161 9.70 4.83 -27.66
CA ALA A 161 10.78 5.32 -28.50
C ALA A 161 10.14 6.12 -29.65
N ALA A 162 10.37 7.44 -29.61
CA ALA A 162 9.98 8.36 -30.65
C ALA A 162 10.76 8.08 -31.96
#